data_533b0b3dfebec82995fd047939309a83
#
_entry.id   533b0b3dfebec82995fd047939309a83
#
_cell.length_a   1.000
_cell.length_b   1.000
_cell.length_c   1.000
_cell.angle_alpha   90.00
_cell.angle_beta   90.00
_cell.angle_gamma   90.00
#
_symmetry.space_group_name_H-M   'P 1'
#
loop_
_entity.id
_entity.type
_entity.pdbx_description
1 polymer ?
#
loop_
_entity_poly.entity_id
_entity_poly.type
_entity_poly.pdbx_seq_one_letter_code
_entity_poly.pdbx_strand_id
1 'polypeptide(L)'
;PVTLTADNKWTHTWTGLAKKANKKDIVYTVKEVSKVEGYTTTVGTVENGNVTITNTYKPSTTSIKVNKVWKDKDNQDGLRPTSITVNLLADGEVVETETITPNADGDWSHTFTDLPEYKNGKKITYTVSEEKVEGYETTVEGTNITNTHTPETTEVAGTKTWNDNNDQDGKRPKSITVNLLADGQPVASKIVTADDNWAYKFSNLPAK
;
A
#
# COMPACT_ATOMS: atom_id res chain seq x y z
N PRO A 1 9.33 -53.72 -5.08
CA PRO A 1 9.29 -52.26 -5.18
C PRO A 1 10.33 -51.77 -6.19
N VAL A 2 10.06 -50.61 -6.77
CA VAL A 2 10.97 -49.89 -7.67
C VAL A 2 11.06 -48.45 -7.20
N THR A 3 12.24 -47.82 -7.36
CA THR A 3 12.43 -46.42 -7.04
C THR A 3 12.31 -45.61 -8.34
N LEU A 4 11.43 -44.60 -8.33
CA LEU A 4 11.28 -43.62 -9.40
C LEU A 4 12.02 -42.34 -9.05
N THR A 5 12.73 -41.78 -10.01
CA THR A 5 13.56 -40.57 -9.90
C THR A 5 13.48 -39.76 -11.19
N ALA A 6 14.02 -38.55 -11.17
CA ALA A 6 14.15 -37.73 -12.38
C ALA A 6 14.99 -38.44 -13.47
N ASP A 7 15.99 -39.23 -13.09
CA ASP A 7 16.87 -39.93 -14.04
C ASP A 7 16.10 -40.98 -14.86
N ASN A 8 15.13 -41.68 -14.26
CA ASN A 8 14.24 -42.59 -14.98
C ASN A 8 12.95 -41.93 -15.44
N LYS A 9 12.92 -40.58 -15.46
CA LYS A 9 11.76 -39.77 -15.87
C LYS A 9 10.49 -40.12 -15.11
N TRP A 10 10.63 -40.56 -13.86
CA TRP A 10 9.52 -40.96 -12.99
C TRP A 10 8.67 -42.09 -13.59
N THR A 11 9.27 -42.97 -14.40
CA THR A 11 8.57 -44.09 -15.07
C THR A 11 9.22 -45.43 -14.79
N HIS A 12 8.43 -46.48 -14.82
CA HIS A 12 8.91 -47.86 -14.81
C HIS A 12 7.89 -48.78 -15.50
N THR A 13 8.41 -49.81 -16.16
CA THR A 13 7.59 -50.86 -16.79
C THR A 13 7.98 -52.21 -16.22
N TRP A 14 7.03 -52.89 -15.61
CA TRP A 14 7.20 -54.31 -15.27
C TRP A 14 6.87 -55.14 -16.47
N THR A 15 7.76 -56.07 -16.83
CA THR A 15 7.61 -57.00 -17.98
C THR A 15 7.52 -58.42 -17.50
N GLY A 16 7.01 -59.33 -18.34
CA GLY A 16 6.95 -60.74 -18.03
C GLY A 16 5.94 -61.11 -16.95
N LEU A 17 4.95 -60.27 -16.69
CA LEU A 17 3.94 -60.53 -15.68
C LEU A 17 2.97 -61.62 -16.14
N ALA A 18 2.63 -62.59 -15.27
CA ALA A 18 1.67 -63.65 -15.55
C ALA A 18 0.25 -63.05 -15.68
N LYS A 19 -0.47 -63.43 -16.75
CA LYS A 19 -1.87 -62.98 -16.93
C LYS A 19 -2.85 -63.72 -16.05
N LYS A 20 -2.55 -64.96 -15.68
CA LYS A 20 -3.44 -65.84 -14.92
C LYS A 20 -2.72 -66.61 -13.82
N ALA A 21 -3.39 -66.84 -12.72
CA ALA A 21 -3.04 -67.81 -11.68
C ALA A 21 -4.24 -68.67 -11.38
N ASN A 22 -4.03 -69.99 -11.27
CA ASN A 22 -5.11 -70.94 -10.99
C ASN A 22 -6.35 -70.76 -11.90
N LYS A 23 -6.10 -70.53 -13.21
CA LYS A 23 -7.11 -70.29 -14.26
C LYS A 23 -7.91 -69.00 -14.11
N LYS A 24 -7.60 -68.12 -13.14
CA LYS A 24 -8.22 -66.80 -12.93
C LYS A 24 -7.29 -65.71 -13.42
N ASP A 25 -7.85 -64.62 -13.94
CA ASP A 25 -7.10 -63.45 -14.34
C ASP A 25 -6.53 -62.75 -13.11
N ILE A 26 -5.29 -62.28 -13.26
CA ILE A 26 -4.60 -61.46 -12.23
C ILE A 26 -4.88 -60.00 -12.51
N VAL A 27 -5.41 -59.29 -11.55
CA VAL A 27 -5.55 -57.83 -11.57
C VAL A 27 -4.33 -57.21 -10.90
N TYR A 28 -3.51 -56.54 -11.69
CA TYR A 28 -2.34 -55.81 -11.19
C TYR A 28 -2.71 -54.36 -10.84
N THR A 29 -2.27 -53.90 -9.68
CA THR A 29 -2.40 -52.53 -9.22
C THR A 29 -1.06 -52.01 -8.76
N VAL A 30 -0.91 -50.68 -8.70
CA VAL A 30 0.26 -50.05 -8.16
C VAL A 30 -0.09 -49.20 -6.92
N LYS A 31 0.89 -48.99 -6.08
CA LYS A 31 0.77 -48.17 -4.88
C LYS A 31 2.10 -47.47 -4.66
N GLU A 32 2.07 -46.18 -4.41
CA GLU A 32 3.20 -45.47 -3.85
C GLU A 32 3.31 -45.81 -2.36
N VAL A 33 4.52 -46.21 -1.94
CA VAL A 33 4.80 -46.59 -0.55
C VAL A 33 5.51 -45.49 0.22
N SER A 34 6.18 -44.57 -0.51
CA SER A 34 6.79 -43.38 0.07
C SER A 34 5.73 -42.35 0.41
N LYS A 35 5.76 -41.84 1.64
CA LYS A 35 4.96 -40.67 2.00
C LYS A 35 5.75 -39.43 1.60
N VAL A 36 5.22 -38.63 0.69
CA VAL A 36 5.78 -37.33 0.31
C VAL A 36 5.07 -36.26 1.11
N GLU A 37 5.80 -35.62 2.03
CA GLU A 37 5.22 -34.64 2.95
C GLU A 37 4.63 -33.45 2.19
N GLY A 38 3.44 -33.04 2.57
CA GLY A 38 2.70 -31.92 1.96
C GLY A 38 1.97 -32.28 0.67
N TYR A 39 2.13 -33.51 0.13
CA TYR A 39 1.46 -33.94 -1.08
C TYR A 39 0.28 -34.89 -0.80
N THR A 40 -0.73 -34.80 -1.66
CA THR A 40 -1.81 -35.78 -1.73
C THR A 40 -1.58 -36.68 -2.92
N THR A 41 -1.51 -37.98 -2.69
CA THR A 41 -1.28 -39.00 -3.73
C THR A 41 -2.61 -39.56 -4.23
N THR A 42 -2.78 -39.60 -5.54
CA THR A 42 -3.87 -40.32 -6.22
C THR A 42 -3.29 -41.32 -7.20
N VAL A 43 -3.96 -42.45 -7.32
CA VAL A 43 -3.60 -43.51 -8.26
C VAL A 43 -4.75 -43.67 -9.26
N GLY A 44 -4.46 -43.51 -10.53
CA GLY A 44 -5.41 -43.65 -11.61
C GLY A 44 -5.84 -45.10 -11.83
N THR A 45 -6.78 -45.32 -12.73
CA THR A 45 -7.16 -46.63 -13.21
C THR A 45 -6.08 -47.20 -14.15
N VAL A 46 -5.92 -48.52 -14.13
CA VAL A 46 -5.05 -49.20 -15.09
C VAL A 46 -5.78 -49.31 -16.42
N GLU A 47 -5.32 -48.62 -17.44
CA GLU A 47 -5.87 -48.61 -18.79
C GLU A 47 -4.81 -49.04 -19.81
N ASN A 48 -5.09 -50.09 -20.58
CA ASN A 48 -4.16 -50.64 -21.57
C ASN A 48 -2.75 -50.92 -21.00
N GLY A 49 -2.70 -51.38 -19.75
CA GLY A 49 -1.42 -51.64 -19.06
C GLY A 49 -0.69 -50.40 -18.52
N ASN A 50 -1.30 -49.23 -18.60
CA ASN A 50 -0.72 -47.98 -18.07
C ASN A 50 -1.53 -47.54 -16.85
N VAL A 51 -0.83 -46.95 -15.90
CA VAL A 51 -1.39 -46.30 -14.70
C VAL A 51 -0.55 -45.13 -14.29
N THR A 52 -1.17 -44.04 -13.88
CA THR A 52 -0.48 -42.84 -13.41
C THR A 52 -0.70 -42.66 -11.91
N ILE A 53 0.39 -42.42 -11.18
CA ILE A 53 0.35 -41.95 -9.80
C ILE A 53 0.60 -40.44 -9.84
N THR A 54 -0.28 -39.68 -9.21
CA THR A 54 -0.18 -38.21 -9.17
C THR A 54 -0.02 -37.73 -7.74
N ASN A 55 1.04 -36.99 -7.49
CA ASN A 55 1.23 -36.27 -6.23
C ASN A 55 0.89 -34.81 -6.43
N THR A 56 -0.09 -34.31 -5.70
CA THR A 56 -0.58 -32.93 -5.77
C THR A 56 -0.21 -32.19 -4.51
N TYR A 57 0.42 -31.03 -4.68
CA TYR A 57 0.70 -30.04 -3.63
C TYR A 57 0.01 -28.74 -3.97
N LYS A 58 -0.66 -28.14 -2.98
CA LYS A 58 -1.24 -26.80 -3.10
C LYS A 58 -0.28 -25.80 -2.45
N PRO A 59 0.41 -24.95 -3.22
CA PRO A 59 1.30 -23.92 -2.66
C PRO A 59 0.55 -22.97 -1.73
N SER A 60 1.23 -22.54 -0.67
CA SER A 60 0.71 -21.50 0.23
C SER A 60 0.71 -20.13 -0.43
N THR A 61 -0.30 -19.33 -0.11
CA THR A 61 -0.44 -17.96 -0.58
C THR A 61 -0.57 -17.01 0.60
N THR A 62 -0.24 -15.75 0.37
CA THR A 62 -0.37 -14.66 1.33
C THR A 62 -1.10 -13.47 0.71
N SER A 63 -1.33 -12.44 1.49
CA SER A 63 -1.89 -11.17 1.03
C SER A 63 -1.11 -10.00 1.62
N ILE A 64 -1.05 -8.89 0.90
CA ILE A 64 -0.39 -7.65 1.31
C ILE A 64 -1.41 -6.52 1.27
N LYS A 65 -1.71 -5.92 2.43
CA LYS A 65 -2.57 -4.75 2.52
C LYS A 65 -1.74 -3.48 2.52
N VAL A 66 -2.05 -2.59 1.61
CA VAL A 66 -1.48 -1.23 1.54
C VAL A 66 -2.45 -0.25 2.16
N ASN A 67 -1.94 0.60 3.04
CA ASN A 67 -2.68 1.73 3.60
C ASN A 67 -2.02 3.03 3.14
N LYS A 68 -2.83 4.01 2.77
CA LYS A 68 -2.40 5.34 2.35
C LYS A 68 -2.82 6.38 3.37
N VAL A 69 -1.89 7.26 3.70
CA VAL A 69 -2.11 8.41 4.59
C VAL A 69 -1.70 9.69 3.88
N TRP A 70 -2.52 10.73 4.00
CA TRP A 70 -2.24 12.07 3.54
C TRP A 70 -1.91 12.99 4.71
N LYS A 71 -0.83 13.75 4.62
CA LYS A 71 -0.44 14.81 5.56
C LYS A 71 -0.37 16.14 4.80
N ASP A 72 -1.51 16.77 4.59
CA ASP A 72 -1.70 17.93 3.73
C ASP A 72 -2.75 18.92 4.28
N LYS A 73 -2.96 18.91 5.60
CA LYS A 73 -3.98 19.73 6.27
C LYS A 73 -5.36 19.61 5.62
N ASP A 74 -5.77 18.36 5.41
CA ASP A 74 -7.06 18.02 4.80
C ASP A 74 -7.23 18.59 3.38
N ASN A 75 -6.16 18.44 2.58
CA ASN A 75 -6.12 18.93 1.19
C ASN A 75 -6.33 20.43 1.05
N GLN A 76 -5.78 21.21 2.00
CA GLN A 76 -5.95 22.67 2.06
C GLN A 76 -5.66 23.36 0.71
N ASP A 77 -4.60 22.96 0.01
CA ASP A 77 -4.20 23.57 -1.27
C ASP A 77 -4.86 22.95 -2.49
N GLY A 78 -5.74 21.94 -2.29
CA GLY A 78 -6.47 21.29 -3.37
C GLY A 78 -5.62 20.43 -4.31
N LEU A 79 -4.43 20.00 -3.88
CA LEU A 79 -3.47 19.26 -4.72
C LEU A 79 -3.62 17.75 -4.65
N ARG A 80 -4.40 17.23 -3.66
CA ARG A 80 -4.60 15.79 -3.51
C ARG A 80 -5.28 15.21 -4.76
N PRO A 81 -4.66 14.24 -5.43
CA PRO A 81 -5.26 13.62 -6.61
C PRO A 81 -6.48 12.77 -6.24
N THR A 82 -7.29 12.43 -7.21
CA THR A 82 -8.45 11.53 -7.03
C THR A 82 -8.06 10.05 -7.01
N SER A 83 -6.86 9.72 -7.44
CA SER A 83 -6.30 8.36 -7.44
C SER A 83 -4.78 8.39 -7.32
N ILE A 84 -4.22 7.29 -6.87
CA ILE A 84 -2.78 7.02 -6.84
C ILE A 84 -2.49 5.68 -7.52
N THR A 85 -1.28 5.49 -8.00
CA THR A 85 -0.81 4.22 -8.55
C THR A 85 0.22 3.61 -7.60
N VAL A 86 -0.01 2.37 -7.18
CA VAL A 86 0.85 1.62 -6.27
C VAL A 86 1.34 0.36 -6.96
N ASN A 87 2.63 0.10 -6.85
CA ASN A 87 3.28 -1.11 -7.33
C ASN A 87 3.54 -2.08 -6.18
N LEU A 88 3.23 -3.35 -6.39
CA LEU A 88 3.69 -4.45 -5.56
C LEU A 88 4.95 -5.03 -6.17
N LEU A 89 6.00 -5.20 -5.35
CA LEU A 89 7.27 -5.78 -5.77
C LEU A 89 7.49 -7.11 -5.04
N ALA A 90 7.94 -8.11 -5.78
CA ALA A 90 8.42 -9.38 -5.25
C ALA A 90 9.94 -9.44 -5.46
N ASP A 91 10.71 -9.52 -4.36
CA ASP A 91 12.17 -9.52 -4.36
C ASP A 91 12.78 -8.35 -5.18
N GLY A 92 12.10 -7.18 -5.16
CA GLY A 92 12.54 -5.96 -5.84
C GLY A 92 12.03 -5.79 -7.28
N GLU A 93 11.33 -6.77 -7.84
CA GLU A 93 10.72 -6.69 -9.18
C GLU A 93 9.21 -6.41 -9.09
N VAL A 94 8.72 -5.47 -9.89
CA VAL A 94 7.29 -5.16 -9.95
C VAL A 94 6.52 -6.35 -10.51
N VAL A 95 5.57 -6.87 -9.75
CA VAL A 95 4.74 -8.01 -10.14
C VAL A 95 3.28 -7.65 -10.34
N GLU A 96 2.82 -6.58 -9.72
CA GLU A 96 1.44 -6.10 -9.85
C GLU A 96 1.40 -4.58 -9.66
N THR A 97 0.50 -3.90 -10.35
CA THR A 97 0.28 -2.46 -10.26
C THR A 97 -1.21 -2.21 -10.11
N GLU A 98 -1.58 -1.36 -9.14
CA GLU A 98 -2.98 -1.06 -8.84
C GLU A 98 -3.22 0.44 -8.74
N THR A 99 -4.37 0.88 -9.26
CA THR A 99 -4.85 2.25 -9.08
C THR A 99 -5.79 2.29 -7.88
N ILE A 100 -5.42 3.05 -6.85
CA ILE A 100 -6.16 3.17 -5.61
C ILE A 100 -6.94 4.48 -5.61
N THR A 101 -8.22 4.40 -5.24
CA THR A 101 -9.11 5.53 -4.99
C THR A 101 -9.67 5.43 -3.58
N PRO A 102 -10.11 6.54 -2.96
CA PRO A 102 -10.75 6.47 -1.66
C PRO A 102 -12.08 5.71 -1.73
N ASN A 103 -12.38 4.94 -0.68
CA ASN A 103 -13.69 4.33 -0.51
C ASN A 103 -14.75 5.37 -0.09
N ALA A 104 -16.00 4.93 0.17
CA ALA A 104 -17.09 5.80 0.58
C ALA A 104 -16.83 6.54 1.91
N ASP A 105 -15.99 5.97 2.79
CA ASP A 105 -15.59 6.56 4.06
C ASP A 105 -14.36 7.48 3.94
N GLY A 106 -13.78 7.59 2.75
CA GLY A 106 -12.59 8.38 2.47
C GLY A 106 -11.26 7.66 2.75
N ASP A 107 -11.29 6.36 3.07
CA ASP A 107 -10.09 5.58 3.32
C ASP A 107 -9.43 5.13 2.03
N TRP A 108 -8.12 5.23 1.99
CA TRP A 108 -7.27 4.83 0.88
C TRP A 108 -6.54 3.54 1.24
N SER A 109 -6.97 2.42 0.69
CA SER A 109 -6.34 1.13 0.90
C SER A 109 -6.58 0.16 -0.24
N HIS A 110 -5.71 -0.81 -0.39
CA HIS A 110 -5.85 -1.93 -1.32
C HIS A 110 -5.22 -3.18 -0.71
N THR A 111 -5.79 -4.35 -1.01
CA THR A 111 -5.21 -5.63 -0.60
C THR A 111 -4.90 -6.47 -1.83
N PHE A 112 -3.62 -6.72 -2.06
CA PHE A 112 -3.17 -7.70 -3.03
C PHE A 112 -3.35 -9.10 -2.44
N THR A 113 -4.03 -10.00 -3.15
CA THR A 113 -4.40 -11.34 -2.66
C THR A 113 -3.79 -12.44 -3.51
N ASP A 114 -3.85 -13.68 -2.99
CA ASP A 114 -3.39 -14.89 -3.69
C ASP A 114 -1.92 -14.85 -4.13
N LEU A 115 -1.10 -14.13 -3.38
CA LEU A 115 0.32 -13.97 -3.66
C LEU A 115 1.09 -15.25 -3.26
N PRO A 116 1.95 -15.80 -4.11
CA PRO A 116 2.81 -16.91 -3.73
C PRO A 116 3.71 -16.56 -2.53
N GLU A 117 3.79 -17.43 -1.52
CA GLU A 117 4.74 -17.22 -0.41
C GLU A 117 6.17 -17.58 -0.79
N TYR A 118 6.34 -18.52 -1.72
CA TYR A 118 7.64 -19.07 -2.10
C TYR A 118 7.82 -19.12 -3.62
N LYS A 119 9.06 -18.96 -4.05
CA LYS A 119 9.52 -19.19 -5.42
C LYS A 119 10.81 -20.01 -5.39
N ASN A 120 10.83 -21.16 -6.07
CA ASN A 120 11.98 -22.07 -6.10
C ASN A 120 12.50 -22.44 -4.70
N GLY A 121 11.59 -22.71 -3.74
CA GLY A 121 11.94 -23.07 -2.37
C GLY A 121 12.39 -21.92 -1.48
N LYS A 122 12.44 -20.69 -1.98
CA LYS A 122 12.80 -19.50 -1.21
C LYS A 122 11.57 -18.65 -0.94
N LYS A 123 11.47 -18.12 0.28
CA LYS A 123 10.40 -17.19 0.66
C LYS A 123 10.57 -15.88 -0.10
N ILE A 124 9.48 -15.38 -0.67
CA ILE A 124 9.43 -14.10 -1.39
C ILE A 124 9.33 -12.95 -0.39
N THR A 125 10.11 -11.89 -0.61
CA THR A 125 9.96 -10.62 0.12
C THR A 125 9.14 -9.64 -0.71
N TYR A 126 7.94 -9.31 -0.22
CA TYR A 126 7.06 -8.33 -0.85
C TYR A 126 7.30 -6.93 -0.28
N THR A 127 7.38 -5.95 -1.16
CA THR A 127 7.46 -4.52 -0.85
C THR A 127 6.49 -3.75 -1.73
N VAL A 128 6.23 -2.49 -1.37
CA VAL A 128 5.35 -1.61 -2.14
C VAL A 128 6.06 -0.31 -2.48
N SER A 129 5.70 0.30 -3.59
CA SER A 129 6.09 1.64 -3.98
C SER A 129 4.92 2.40 -4.58
N GLU A 130 4.99 3.73 -4.57
CA GLU A 130 4.00 4.59 -5.18
C GLU A 130 4.63 5.33 -6.37
N GLU A 131 3.88 5.47 -7.45
CA GLU A 131 4.23 6.40 -8.53
C GLU A 131 4.19 7.84 -8.00
N LYS A 132 5.09 8.69 -8.51
CA LYS A 132 5.24 10.07 -8.05
C LYS A 132 3.91 10.82 -8.04
N VAL A 133 3.55 11.39 -6.90
CA VAL A 133 2.43 12.33 -6.76
C VAL A 133 2.99 13.75 -6.74
N GLU A 134 2.62 14.56 -7.72
CA GLU A 134 3.16 15.92 -7.86
C GLU A 134 2.74 16.79 -6.68
N GLY A 135 3.69 17.58 -6.15
CA GLY A 135 3.50 18.44 -4.98
C GLY A 135 3.58 17.73 -3.63
N TYR A 136 3.85 16.43 -3.61
CA TYR A 136 3.97 15.63 -2.39
C TYR A 136 5.34 14.95 -2.27
N GLU A 137 5.77 14.79 -1.02
CA GLU A 137 6.88 13.92 -0.64
C GLU A 137 6.30 12.59 -0.15
N THR A 138 6.77 11.47 -0.74
CA THR A 138 6.29 10.12 -0.40
C THR A 138 7.27 9.42 0.53
N THR A 139 6.76 8.84 1.61
CA THR A 139 7.50 7.92 2.48
C THR A 139 6.77 6.58 2.56
N VAL A 140 7.52 5.48 2.60
CA VAL A 140 7.00 4.12 2.70
C VAL A 140 7.61 3.45 3.92
N GLU A 141 6.76 3.00 4.83
CA GLU A 141 7.15 2.22 6.01
C GLU A 141 6.38 0.89 6.00
N GLY A 142 7.09 -0.20 5.66
CA GLY A 142 6.44 -1.49 5.43
C GLY A 142 5.48 -1.40 4.25
N THR A 143 4.17 -1.49 4.50
CA THR A 143 3.11 -1.36 3.50
C THR A 143 2.26 -0.10 3.69
N ASN A 144 2.69 0.81 4.57
CA ASN A 144 2.05 2.10 4.78
C ASN A 144 2.75 3.17 3.94
N ILE A 145 1.99 3.84 3.08
CA ILE A 145 2.46 4.93 2.21
C ILE A 145 1.93 6.24 2.75
N THR A 146 2.81 7.19 3.03
CA THR A 146 2.44 8.53 3.49
C THR A 146 2.89 9.56 2.48
N ASN A 147 1.97 10.41 2.02
CA ASN A 147 2.28 11.58 1.22
C ASN A 147 2.12 12.85 2.06
N THR A 148 3.17 13.63 2.10
CA THR A 148 3.24 14.89 2.85
C THR A 148 3.33 16.07 1.90
N HIS A 149 2.43 17.03 2.08
CA HIS A 149 2.48 18.34 1.44
C HIS A 149 2.42 19.42 2.53
N THR A 150 3.35 20.37 2.47
CA THR A 150 3.32 21.53 3.37
C THR A 150 2.68 22.68 2.61
N PRO A 151 1.47 23.11 2.97
CA PRO A 151 0.81 24.24 2.33
C PRO A 151 1.61 25.53 2.43
N GLU A 152 1.57 26.31 1.38
CA GLU A 152 2.18 27.64 1.34
C GLU A 152 1.51 28.57 2.36
N THR A 153 2.32 29.42 2.99
CA THR A 153 1.82 30.41 3.92
C THR A 153 2.23 31.83 3.49
N THR A 154 1.44 32.78 3.91
CA THR A 154 1.69 34.20 3.69
C THR A 154 1.61 34.98 4.99
N GLU A 155 1.85 36.28 4.94
CA GLU A 155 1.73 37.19 6.06
C GLU A 155 1.07 38.51 5.63
N VAL A 156 0.43 39.18 6.58
CA VAL A 156 -0.12 40.51 6.43
C VAL A 156 0.44 41.37 7.57
N ALA A 157 1.09 42.48 7.22
CA ALA A 157 1.63 43.39 8.19
C ALA A 157 1.32 44.85 7.81
N GLY A 158 1.28 45.71 8.80
CA GLY A 158 1.04 47.13 8.59
C GLY A 158 1.27 47.93 9.85
N THR A 159 1.02 49.21 9.75
CA THR A 159 1.17 50.16 10.83
C THR A 159 -0.05 51.10 10.88
N LYS A 160 -0.58 51.33 12.07
CA LYS A 160 -1.58 52.37 12.31
C LYS A 160 -0.89 53.70 12.41
N THR A 161 -1.35 54.66 11.65
CA THR A 161 -0.88 56.04 11.73
C THR A 161 -1.93 56.97 12.36
N TRP A 162 -1.48 58.01 13.04
CA TRP A 162 -2.32 59.00 13.67
C TRP A 162 -2.06 60.36 13.02
N ASN A 163 -3.11 61.08 12.65
CA ASN A 163 -3.02 62.44 12.16
C ASN A 163 -3.78 63.37 13.13
N ASP A 164 -3.15 63.72 14.24
CA ASP A 164 -3.77 64.36 15.38
C ASP A 164 -2.81 65.39 16.07
N ASN A 165 -1.90 65.99 15.30
CA ASN A 165 -0.90 66.95 15.81
C ASN A 165 -0.17 66.37 17.03
N ASN A 166 0.27 65.10 16.96
CA ASN A 166 1.00 64.41 18.02
C ASN A 166 0.19 64.31 19.34
N ASP A 167 -1.11 63.96 19.20
CA ASP A 167 -2.06 63.84 20.32
C ASP A 167 -2.24 65.13 21.11
N GLN A 168 -2.27 66.26 20.44
CA GLN A 168 -2.36 67.58 21.06
C GLN A 168 -3.49 67.70 22.09
N ASP A 169 -4.66 67.09 21.80
CA ASP A 169 -5.82 67.18 22.67
C ASP A 169 -5.93 66.00 23.66
N GLY A 170 -4.94 65.08 23.68
CA GLY A 170 -4.93 63.93 24.57
C GLY A 170 -6.08 62.97 24.32
N LYS A 171 -6.56 62.85 23.07
CA LYS A 171 -7.71 62.01 22.68
C LYS A 171 -7.31 60.66 22.13
N ARG A 172 -6.00 60.43 21.83
CA ARG A 172 -5.52 59.19 21.28
C ARG A 172 -5.75 58.04 22.28
N PRO A 173 -6.41 56.96 21.85
CA PRO A 173 -6.61 55.81 22.74
C PRO A 173 -5.27 55.12 23.03
N LYS A 174 -5.20 54.39 24.16
CA LYS A 174 -4.00 53.62 24.53
C LYS A 174 -3.80 52.39 23.64
N SER A 175 -4.85 51.89 23.03
CA SER A 175 -4.83 50.71 22.14
C SER A 175 -5.91 50.81 21.09
N ILE A 176 -5.71 50.07 20.00
CA ILE A 176 -6.74 49.78 19.01
C ILE A 176 -6.77 48.24 18.75
N THR A 177 -7.87 47.75 18.23
CA THR A 177 -7.96 46.39 17.76
C THR A 177 -7.95 46.39 16.24
N VAL A 178 -7.06 45.62 15.65
CA VAL A 178 -7.01 45.37 14.21
C VAL A 178 -7.52 43.98 13.93
N ASN A 179 -8.53 43.85 13.09
CA ASN A 179 -9.05 42.56 12.62
C ASN A 179 -8.46 42.21 11.28
N LEU A 180 -7.98 40.96 11.16
CA LEU A 180 -7.64 40.37 9.88
C LEU A 180 -8.90 39.69 9.30
N LEU A 181 -9.19 39.97 8.05
CA LEU A 181 -10.30 39.35 7.35
C LEU A 181 -9.76 38.48 6.21
N ALA A 182 -10.31 37.27 6.04
CA ALA A 182 -10.13 36.44 4.87
C ALA A 182 -11.47 36.39 4.14
N ASP A 183 -11.48 36.73 2.87
CA ASP A 183 -12.70 36.80 2.05
C ASP A 183 -13.86 37.59 2.72
N GLY A 184 -13.49 38.67 3.43
CA GLY A 184 -14.44 39.51 4.12
C GLY A 184 -14.90 39.01 5.50
N GLN A 185 -14.43 37.83 5.95
CA GLN A 185 -14.76 37.26 7.27
C GLN A 185 -13.61 37.45 8.25
N PRO A 186 -13.86 37.90 9.50
CA PRO A 186 -12.84 38.00 10.53
C PRO A 186 -12.23 36.65 10.87
N VAL A 187 -10.91 36.50 10.74
CA VAL A 187 -10.18 35.26 11.04
C VAL A 187 -9.18 35.41 12.19
N ALA A 188 -8.73 36.62 12.47
CA ALA A 188 -7.85 36.90 13.59
C ALA A 188 -8.01 38.36 14.03
N SER A 189 -7.60 38.65 15.26
CA SER A 189 -7.52 40.05 15.76
C SER A 189 -6.26 40.27 16.58
N LYS A 190 -5.79 41.51 16.62
CA LYS A 190 -4.63 41.93 17.39
C LYS A 190 -4.85 43.28 18.03
N ILE A 191 -4.52 43.40 19.32
CA ILE A 191 -4.47 44.66 20.01
C ILE A 191 -3.11 45.29 19.73
N VAL A 192 -3.10 46.53 19.30
CA VAL A 192 -1.91 47.31 18.92
C VAL A 192 -1.82 48.57 19.78
N THR A 193 -0.63 48.87 20.27
CA THR A 193 -0.36 49.96 21.19
C THR A 193 0.86 50.77 20.75
N ALA A 194 1.16 51.87 21.46
CA ALA A 194 2.38 52.64 21.26
C ALA A 194 3.65 51.81 21.53
N ASP A 195 3.60 50.83 22.42
CA ASP A 195 4.75 49.95 22.71
C ASP A 195 5.12 49.08 21.51
N ASP A 196 4.15 48.77 20.65
CA ASP A 196 4.35 48.10 19.36
C ASP A 196 4.73 49.05 18.22
N ASN A 197 4.95 50.34 18.51
CA ASN A 197 5.04 51.40 17.51
C ASN A 197 3.84 51.45 16.57
N TRP A 198 2.65 51.04 17.08
CA TRP A 198 1.44 50.94 16.30
C TRP A 198 1.52 49.97 15.10
N ALA A 199 2.50 49.05 15.12
CA ALA A 199 2.69 48.06 14.09
C ALA A 199 1.97 46.74 14.41
N TYR A 200 1.50 46.09 13.39
CA TYR A 200 0.87 44.76 13.50
C TYR A 200 1.38 43.84 12.40
N LYS A 201 1.39 42.54 12.72
CA LYS A 201 1.77 41.48 11.79
C LYS A 201 0.97 40.20 12.12
N PHE A 202 0.37 39.61 11.10
CA PHE A 202 -0.25 38.28 11.12
C PHE A 202 0.58 37.38 10.23
N SER A 203 1.10 36.28 10.75
CA SER A 203 2.01 35.37 10.04
C SER A 203 1.38 33.97 9.96
N ASN A 204 2.02 33.12 9.13
CA ASN A 204 1.58 31.74 8.92
C ASN A 204 0.11 31.62 8.45
N LEU A 205 -0.33 32.57 7.66
CA LEU A 205 -1.65 32.59 7.09
C LEU A 205 -1.69 31.62 5.89
N PRO A 206 -2.79 30.84 5.69
CA PRO A 206 -2.95 30.08 4.47
C PRO A 206 -2.81 30.98 3.24
N ALA A 207 -2.05 30.55 2.23
CA ALA A 207 -1.90 31.27 0.97
C ALA A 207 -2.98 30.88 -0.06
N LYS A 208 -3.62 29.72 0.16
CA LYS A 208 -4.72 29.15 -0.63
C LYS A 208 -5.74 28.54 0.30
#